data_ef5eb189b47ea6c4f2244401775e7dd9
#
_entry.id   ef5eb189b47ea6c4f2244401775e7dd9
#
_cell.length_a   1.000
_cell.length_b   1.000
_cell.length_c   1.000
_cell.angle_alpha   90.00
_cell.angle_beta   90.00
_cell.angle_gamma   90.00
#
_symmetry.space_group_name_H-M   'P 1'
#
loop_
_entity.id
_entity.type
_entity.pdbx_description
1 polymer ?
#
loop_
_entity_poly.entity_id
_entity_poly.type
_entity_poly.pdbx_seq_one_letter_code
_entity_poly.pdbx_strand_id
1 'polypeptide(L)'
;MNHDKITERLLNEAYLNLGDTSLIQVNNPLLTNTDLENPALEILDLMRNPDYLGWSIKTLFNIDLLPFQTAVIRELWVRTFPMLVASRGAGKSFILSLYAMVRALLCPGAKIVIVGAAFRQSKLLFEYMETFWRNAPLLRSIVGSGKHQGPKRDVDRCTFYIGDSVIMAIPLGDGTKIRGLRANYIIADEFASIPTEVYETVVQ
;
A
#
# COMPACT_ATOMS: atom_id res chain seq x y z
N MET A 1 -7.60 2.99 -17.06
CA MET A 1 -6.58 4.06 -17.12
C MET A 1 -5.24 3.34 -17.11
N ASN A 2 -4.41 3.57 -18.11
CA ASN A 2 -3.19 2.78 -18.31
C ASN A 2 -2.19 3.11 -17.20
N HIS A 3 -1.44 2.12 -16.74
CA HIS A 3 -0.47 2.26 -15.64
C HIS A 3 0.59 3.34 -15.93
N ASP A 4 1.01 3.43 -17.19
CA ASP A 4 1.94 4.46 -17.66
C ASP A 4 1.45 5.88 -17.36
N LYS A 5 0.13 6.14 -17.46
CA LYS A 5 -0.45 7.45 -17.14
C LYS A 5 -0.49 7.76 -15.64
N ILE A 6 -0.59 6.73 -14.78
CA ILE A 6 -0.53 6.93 -13.33
C ILE A 6 0.90 7.26 -12.93
N THR A 7 1.85 6.52 -13.49
CA THR A 7 3.29 6.75 -13.31
C THR A 7 3.67 8.15 -13.76
N GLU A 8 3.24 8.57 -14.95
CA GLU A 8 3.53 9.89 -15.52
C GLU A 8 2.92 11.04 -14.71
N ARG A 9 1.71 10.86 -14.14
CA ARG A 9 1.10 11.84 -13.24
C ARG A 9 1.80 11.90 -11.88
N LEU A 10 2.16 10.75 -11.29
CA LEU A 10 2.97 10.67 -10.05
C LEU A 10 4.22 11.52 -10.18
N LEU A 11 4.88 11.41 -11.31
CA LEU A 11 6.13 12.08 -11.59
C LEU A 11 5.98 13.57 -11.79
N ASN A 12 5.02 13.98 -12.62
CA ASN A 12 4.78 15.39 -12.87
C ASN A 12 4.36 16.13 -11.59
N GLU A 13 3.52 15.51 -10.74
CA GLU A 13 3.09 16.15 -9.50
C GLU A 13 4.12 16.04 -8.37
N ALA A 14 4.92 14.98 -8.33
CA ALA A 14 6.07 14.91 -7.42
C ALA A 14 7.13 15.97 -7.76
N TYR A 15 7.39 16.18 -9.06
CA TYR A 15 8.26 17.27 -9.51
C TYR A 15 7.73 18.66 -9.14
N LEU A 16 6.42 18.90 -9.29
CA LEU A 16 5.80 20.18 -8.96
C LEU A 16 5.78 20.47 -7.45
N ASN A 17 5.70 19.43 -6.60
CA ASN A 17 5.67 19.58 -5.15
C ASN A 17 7.07 19.56 -4.49
N LEU A 18 8.10 19.08 -5.18
CA LEU A 18 9.48 19.08 -4.66
C LEU A 18 10.15 20.45 -4.71
N GLY A 19 9.55 21.44 -5.39
CA GLY A 19 9.93 22.88 -5.36
C GLY A 19 11.37 23.19 -5.71
N ASP A 20 12.29 22.26 -5.50
CA ASP A 20 13.72 22.41 -5.78
C ASP A 20 14.32 21.02 -6.07
N THR A 21 14.46 20.70 -7.33
CA THR A 21 15.08 19.45 -7.80
C THR A 21 16.58 19.36 -7.43
N SER A 22 17.19 20.47 -7.02
CA SER A 22 18.59 20.48 -6.56
C SER A 22 18.82 19.67 -5.27
N LEU A 23 17.80 19.55 -4.41
CA LEU A 23 17.89 18.78 -3.16
C LEU A 23 17.95 17.25 -3.42
N ILE A 24 17.35 16.78 -4.50
CA ILE A 24 17.42 15.36 -4.87
C ILE A 24 18.82 15.03 -5.41
N GLN A 25 19.42 15.94 -6.16
CA GLN A 25 20.76 15.77 -6.71
C GLN A 25 21.86 15.80 -5.64
N VAL A 26 21.70 16.60 -4.58
CA VAL A 26 22.73 16.79 -3.55
C VAL A 26 22.81 15.64 -2.55
N ASN A 27 21.72 14.94 -2.29
CA ASN A 27 21.65 13.93 -1.22
C ASN A 27 21.65 12.47 -1.71
N ASN A 28 21.71 12.22 -3.01
CA ASN A 28 21.80 10.85 -3.54
C ASN A 28 23.10 10.64 -4.32
N PRO A 29 24.13 10.01 -3.71
CA PRO A 29 25.40 9.73 -4.37
C PRO A 29 25.32 8.77 -5.55
N LEU A 30 24.15 8.15 -5.79
CA LEU A 30 23.89 7.25 -6.91
C LEU A 30 23.35 7.98 -8.14
N LEU A 31 22.93 9.25 -8.02
CA LEU A 31 22.49 10.07 -9.15
C LEU A 31 23.67 10.86 -9.71
N THR A 32 24.44 10.25 -10.58
CA THR A 32 25.43 10.98 -11.41
C THR A 32 24.71 11.57 -12.62
N ASN A 33 25.03 12.83 -12.94
CA ASN A 33 24.34 13.65 -13.98
C ASN A 33 24.43 13.13 -15.43
N THR A 34 24.91 11.93 -15.69
CA THR A 34 25.28 11.48 -17.02
C THR A 34 24.38 10.38 -17.61
N ASP A 35 23.51 9.72 -16.82
CA ASP A 35 22.80 8.52 -17.29
C ASP A 35 21.27 8.52 -17.05
N LEU A 36 20.64 9.69 -16.94
CA LEU A 36 19.19 9.77 -16.76
C LEU A 36 18.45 9.52 -18.09
N GLU A 37 18.41 8.28 -18.56
CA GLU A 37 17.59 7.90 -19.72
C GLU A 37 16.09 8.09 -19.45
N ASN A 38 15.65 7.96 -18.18
CA ASN A 38 14.27 8.23 -17.78
C ASN A 38 14.16 8.59 -16.28
N PRO A 39 14.23 9.89 -15.91
CA PRO A 39 14.18 10.32 -14.51
C PRO A 39 12.91 9.87 -13.78
N ALA A 40 11.88 9.58 -14.52
CA ALA A 40 10.61 9.06 -14.03
C ALA A 40 10.75 7.67 -13.40
N LEU A 41 11.44 6.76 -14.06
CA LEU A 41 11.64 5.41 -13.57
C LEU A 41 12.55 5.40 -12.34
N GLU A 42 13.55 6.26 -12.30
CA GLU A 42 14.45 6.37 -11.17
C GLU A 42 13.76 6.87 -9.90
N ILE A 43 12.86 7.85 -10.01
CA ILE A 43 12.04 8.30 -8.88
C ILE A 43 11.16 7.16 -8.35
N LEU A 44 10.56 6.36 -9.25
CA LEU A 44 9.78 5.21 -8.84
C LEU A 44 10.62 4.13 -8.14
N ASP A 45 11.81 3.86 -8.64
CA ASP A 45 12.71 2.91 -8.02
C ASP A 45 13.21 3.42 -6.67
N LEU A 46 13.46 4.72 -6.56
CA LEU A 46 13.75 5.37 -5.28
C LEU A 46 12.56 5.24 -4.31
N MET A 47 11.33 5.49 -4.76
CA MET A 47 10.12 5.35 -3.95
C MET A 47 9.88 3.92 -3.47
N ARG A 48 10.32 2.91 -4.23
CA ARG A 48 10.25 1.49 -3.88
C ARG A 48 11.37 1.03 -2.96
N ASN A 49 12.44 1.78 -2.89
CA ASN A 49 13.58 1.44 -2.05
C ASN A 49 13.18 1.48 -0.56
N PRO A 50 13.41 0.39 0.21
CA PRO A 50 13.04 0.31 1.61
C PRO A 50 13.56 1.46 2.48
N ASP A 51 14.72 2.01 2.15
CA ASP A 51 15.34 3.09 2.92
C ASP A 51 14.61 4.43 2.73
N TYR A 52 13.90 4.61 1.63
CA TYR A 52 13.17 5.83 1.29
C TYR A 52 11.65 5.71 1.46
N LEU A 53 11.12 4.57 1.94
CA LEU A 53 9.69 4.38 2.12
C LEU A 53 9.03 5.43 3.03
N GLY A 54 9.73 5.91 4.06
CA GLY A 54 9.23 6.98 4.91
C GLY A 54 9.00 8.28 4.14
N TRP A 55 9.94 8.64 3.28
CA TRP A 55 9.83 9.78 2.37
C TRP A 55 8.71 9.57 1.35
N SER A 56 8.63 8.40 0.75
CA SER A 56 7.57 8.06 -0.22
C SER A 56 6.18 8.17 0.40
N ILE A 57 6.01 7.70 1.62
CA ILE A 57 4.76 7.80 2.36
C ILE A 57 4.42 9.25 2.67
N LYS A 58 5.40 10.05 3.12
CA LYS A 58 5.20 11.48 3.36
C LYS A 58 4.75 12.19 2.09
N THR A 59 5.41 11.92 0.97
CA THR A 59 5.11 12.54 -0.32
C THR A 59 3.72 12.14 -0.84
N LEU A 60 3.40 10.85 -0.83
CA LEU A 60 2.17 10.32 -1.44
C LEU A 60 0.93 10.52 -0.57
N PHE A 61 1.06 10.37 0.73
CA PHE A 61 -0.06 10.35 1.67
C PHE A 61 -0.08 11.55 2.62
N ASN A 62 0.96 12.37 2.62
CA ASN A 62 1.18 13.46 3.59
C ASN A 62 1.15 12.97 5.05
N ILE A 63 1.70 11.78 5.30
CA ILE A 63 1.76 11.16 6.62
C ILE A 63 3.20 11.18 7.12
N ASP A 64 3.43 11.77 8.29
CA ASP A 64 4.70 11.68 9.00
C ASP A 64 4.69 10.45 9.90
N LEU A 65 5.54 9.47 9.57
CA LEU A 65 5.68 8.26 10.36
C LEU A 65 6.60 8.50 11.56
N LEU A 66 6.24 7.89 12.68
CA LEU A 66 7.16 7.74 13.81
C LEU A 66 8.32 6.82 13.42
N PRO A 67 9.52 6.98 14.02
CA PRO A 67 10.69 6.16 13.66
C PRO A 67 10.44 4.66 13.69
N PHE A 68 9.71 4.18 14.71
CA PHE A 68 9.38 2.75 14.81
C PHE A 68 8.41 2.29 13.72
N GLN A 69 7.47 3.13 13.28
CA GLN A 69 6.54 2.82 12.19
C GLN A 69 7.27 2.70 10.86
N THR A 70 8.25 3.59 10.63
CA THR A 70 9.11 3.52 9.45
C THR A 70 9.90 2.20 9.44
N ALA A 71 10.48 1.81 10.57
CA ALA A 71 11.21 0.55 10.69
C ALA A 71 10.29 -0.67 10.43
N VAL A 72 9.08 -0.67 10.98
CA VAL A 72 8.10 -1.74 10.75
C VAL A 72 7.70 -1.83 9.28
N ILE A 73 7.36 -0.72 8.64
CA ILE A 73 6.96 -0.71 7.22
C ILE A 73 8.11 -1.19 6.33
N ARG A 74 9.35 -0.80 6.64
CA ARG A 74 10.54 -1.26 5.94
C ARG A 74 10.68 -2.80 6.04
N GLU A 75 10.54 -3.38 7.22
CA GLU A 75 10.58 -4.83 7.41
C GLU A 75 9.44 -5.55 6.69
N LEU A 76 8.22 -5.03 6.76
CA LEU A 76 7.08 -5.55 5.98
C LEU A 76 7.33 -5.50 4.46
N TRP A 77 8.11 -4.53 3.99
CA TRP A 77 8.42 -4.36 2.57
C TRP A 77 9.38 -5.40 2.05
N VAL A 78 10.40 -5.77 2.82
CA VAL A 78 11.50 -6.65 2.39
C VAL A 78 11.28 -8.12 2.75
N ARG A 79 10.48 -8.43 3.78
CA ARG A 79 10.25 -9.80 4.23
C ARG A 79 9.13 -10.48 3.45
N THR A 80 9.31 -11.77 3.17
CA THR A 80 8.30 -12.58 2.47
C THR A 80 7.15 -12.95 3.41
N PHE A 81 7.45 -13.31 4.66
CA PHE A 81 6.47 -13.73 5.67
C PHE A 81 6.71 -12.98 6.99
N PRO A 82 6.46 -11.67 7.02
CA PRO A 82 6.66 -10.91 8.26
C PRO A 82 5.53 -11.19 9.25
N MET A 83 5.89 -11.29 10.53
CA MET A 83 4.95 -11.35 11.64
C MET A 83 5.13 -10.11 12.51
N LEU A 84 4.06 -9.33 12.66
CA LEU A 84 4.03 -8.15 13.52
C LEU A 84 3.34 -8.46 14.84
N VAL A 85 4.10 -8.55 15.92
CA VAL A 85 3.57 -8.70 17.28
C VAL A 85 3.73 -7.37 18.01
N ALA A 86 2.62 -6.80 18.45
CA ALA A 86 2.63 -5.52 19.15
C ALA A 86 1.42 -5.41 20.09
N SER A 87 1.54 -4.61 21.15
CA SER A 87 0.49 -4.35 22.10
C SER A 87 -0.74 -3.69 21.47
N ARG A 88 -1.86 -3.70 22.20
CA ARG A 88 -3.06 -2.93 21.83
C ARG A 88 -2.71 -1.43 21.82
N GLY A 89 -3.18 -0.70 20.82
CA GLY A 89 -2.88 0.74 20.66
C GLY A 89 -1.55 1.06 19.98
N ALA A 90 -0.71 0.08 19.66
CA ALA A 90 0.57 0.31 18.95
C ALA A 90 0.41 0.72 17.46
N GLY A 91 -0.82 0.89 16.96
CA GLY A 91 -1.06 1.32 15.60
C GLY A 91 -0.90 0.24 14.53
N LYS A 92 -1.02 -1.06 14.89
CA LYS A 92 -0.91 -2.17 13.92
C LYS A 92 -1.80 -2.00 12.70
N SER A 93 -3.09 -1.78 12.91
CA SER A 93 -4.07 -1.65 11.82
C SER A 93 -3.78 -0.45 10.95
N PHE A 94 -3.33 0.67 11.52
CA PHE A 94 -2.86 1.85 10.78
C PHE A 94 -1.68 1.49 9.86
N ILE A 95 -0.64 0.85 10.42
CA ILE A 95 0.57 0.46 9.68
C ILE A 95 0.24 -0.54 8.56
N LEU A 96 -0.58 -1.56 8.84
CA LEU A 96 -0.96 -2.57 7.84
C LEU A 96 -1.79 -1.97 6.71
N SER A 97 -2.70 -1.06 7.04
CA SER A 97 -3.51 -0.35 6.03
C SER A 97 -2.66 0.54 5.14
N LEU A 98 -1.70 1.26 5.73
CA LEU A 98 -0.78 2.11 5.00
C LEU A 98 0.16 1.27 4.12
N TYR A 99 0.70 0.17 4.65
CA TYR A 99 1.50 -0.78 3.87
C TYR A 99 0.74 -1.31 2.66
N ALA A 100 -0.53 -1.72 2.83
CA ALA A 100 -1.37 -2.20 1.73
C ALA A 100 -1.53 -1.13 0.64
N MET A 101 -1.81 0.12 1.01
CA MET A 101 -1.98 1.23 0.09
C MET A 101 -0.68 1.55 -0.67
N VAL A 102 0.45 1.63 0.05
CA VAL A 102 1.77 1.90 -0.55
C VAL A 102 2.16 0.77 -1.50
N ARG A 103 1.94 -0.49 -1.09
CA ARG A 103 2.23 -1.65 -1.94
C ARG A 103 1.38 -1.64 -3.21
N ALA A 104 0.08 -1.37 -3.09
CA ALA A 104 -0.82 -1.30 -4.24
C ALA A 104 -0.47 -0.15 -5.19
N LEU A 105 0.04 0.97 -4.68
CA LEU A 105 0.40 2.13 -5.49
C LEU A 105 1.74 1.94 -6.20
N LEU A 106 2.76 1.47 -5.47
CA LEU A 106 4.12 1.36 -5.99
C LEU A 106 4.41 0.04 -6.72
N CYS A 107 3.60 -1.02 -6.50
CA CYS A 107 3.73 -2.30 -7.17
C CYS A 107 2.51 -2.54 -8.09
N PRO A 108 2.61 -2.22 -9.37
CA PRO A 108 1.52 -2.34 -10.33
C PRO A 108 0.95 -3.76 -10.41
N GLY A 109 -0.39 -3.87 -10.49
CA GLY A 109 -1.06 -5.15 -10.57
C GLY A 109 -1.07 -5.94 -9.25
N ALA A 110 -0.69 -5.30 -8.13
CA ALA A 110 -0.74 -5.94 -6.82
C ALA A 110 -2.19 -6.32 -6.45
N LYS A 111 -2.39 -7.58 -6.11
CA LYS A 111 -3.65 -8.11 -5.58
C LYS A 111 -3.45 -8.43 -4.11
N ILE A 112 -4.02 -7.60 -3.24
CA ILE A 112 -3.85 -7.67 -1.79
C ILE A 112 -5.16 -8.11 -1.18
N VAL A 113 -5.14 -9.17 -0.38
CA VAL A 113 -6.31 -9.64 0.38
C VAL A 113 -6.08 -9.40 1.86
N ILE A 114 -7.03 -8.73 2.49
CA ILE A 114 -7.03 -8.47 3.93
C ILE A 114 -8.09 -9.37 4.56
N VAL A 115 -7.66 -10.20 5.48
CA VAL A 115 -8.52 -11.11 6.23
C VAL A 115 -8.37 -10.86 7.74
N GLY A 116 -9.42 -11.09 8.48
CA GLY A 116 -9.42 -11.07 9.95
C GLY A 116 -10.41 -12.11 10.46
N ALA A 117 -10.28 -12.51 11.71
CA ALA A 117 -11.18 -13.49 12.32
C ALA A 117 -12.67 -13.08 12.20
N ALA A 118 -12.93 -11.77 12.24
CA ALA A 118 -14.25 -11.22 11.95
C ALA A 118 -14.15 -10.14 10.87
N PHE A 119 -15.15 -10.02 10.01
CA PHE A 119 -15.18 -9.01 8.94
C PHE A 119 -15.09 -7.57 9.47
N ARG A 120 -15.54 -7.33 10.70
CA ARG A 120 -15.38 -6.04 11.37
C ARG A 120 -13.92 -5.60 11.47
N GLN A 121 -12.99 -6.54 11.68
CA GLN A 121 -11.54 -6.25 11.78
C GLN A 121 -10.98 -5.84 10.41
N SER A 122 -11.30 -6.61 9.37
CA SER A 122 -10.91 -6.26 8.00
C SER A 122 -11.51 -4.90 7.56
N LYS A 123 -12.74 -4.58 7.99
CA LYS A 123 -13.35 -3.27 7.75
C LYS A 123 -12.61 -2.12 8.43
N LEU A 124 -12.05 -2.33 9.61
CA LEU A 124 -11.28 -1.31 10.31
C LEU A 124 -10.04 -0.88 9.51
N LEU A 125 -9.32 -1.86 8.95
CA LEU A 125 -8.20 -1.56 8.05
C LEU A 125 -8.67 -0.77 6.83
N PHE A 126 -9.82 -1.13 6.29
CA PHE A 126 -10.39 -0.43 5.14
C PHE A 126 -10.79 1.02 5.46
N GLU A 127 -11.29 1.29 6.66
CA GLU A 127 -11.62 2.65 7.14
C GLU A 127 -10.38 3.55 7.23
N TYR A 128 -9.23 3.00 7.67
CA TYR A 128 -7.96 3.71 7.61
C TYR A 128 -7.57 4.06 6.17
N MET A 129 -7.70 3.12 5.24
CA MET A 129 -7.38 3.36 3.82
C MET A 129 -8.29 4.45 3.21
N GLU A 130 -9.59 4.47 3.53
CA GLU A 130 -10.48 5.54 3.11
C GLU A 130 -10.10 6.89 3.70
N THR A 131 -9.61 6.90 4.95
CA THR A 131 -9.13 8.11 5.60
C THR A 131 -7.86 8.64 4.91
N PHE A 132 -6.91 7.76 4.60
CA PHE A 132 -5.72 8.14 3.82
C PHE A 132 -6.11 8.70 2.45
N TRP A 133 -7.04 8.04 1.78
CA TRP A 133 -7.56 8.50 0.49
C TRP A 133 -8.16 9.90 0.55
N ARG A 134 -8.99 10.16 1.55
CA ARG A 134 -9.64 11.47 1.72
C ARG A 134 -8.63 12.58 2.02
N ASN A 135 -7.60 12.27 2.79
CA ASN A 135 -6.63 13.24 3.31
C ASN A 135 -5.39 13.41 2.41
N ALA A 136 -5.27 12.64 1.33
CA ALA A 136 -4.14 12.70 0.40
C ALA A 136 -4.61 13.20 -0.98
N PRO A 137 -4.61 14.52 -1.25
CA PRO A 137 -5.00 15.08 -2.54
C PRO A 137 -4.17 14.54 -3.70
N LEU A 138 -2.85 14.38 -3.49
CA LEU A 138 -1.94 13.83 -4.49
C LEU A 138 -2.35 12.39 -4.85
N LEU A 139 -2.60 11.53 -3.88
CA LEU A 139 -3.05 10.16 -4.11
C LEU A 139 -4.34 10.13 -4.95
N ARG A 140 -5.30 11.02 -4.66
CA ARG A 140 -6.56 11.10 -5.42
C ARG A 140 -6.36 11.58 -6.85
N SER A 141 -5.45 12.52 -7.07
CA SER A 141 -5.16 13.02 -8.41
C SER A 141 -4.49 11.94 -9.27
N ILE A 142 -3.59 11.16 -8.68
CA ILE A 142 -2.88 10.07 -9.34
C ILE A 142 -3.83 8.95 -9.75
N VAL A 143 -4.62 8.45 -8.79
CA VAL A 143 -5.51 7.31 -9.00
C VAL A 143 -6.72 7.70 -9.86
N GLY A 144 -7.13 8.96 -9.82
CA GLY A 144 -8.27 9.48 -10.60
C GLY A 144 -9.63 9.06 -10.03
N SER A 145 -10.70 9.49 -10.73
CA SER A 145 -12.10 9.32 -10.29
C SER A 145 -12.92 8.37 -11.17
N GLY A 146 -12.27 7.44 -11.88
CA GLY A 146 -12.95 6.50 -12.77
C GLY A 146 -13.88 5.51 -12.03
N LYS A 147 -14.83 4.91 -12.76
CA LYS A 147 -15.80 3.91 -12.19
C LYS A 147 -15.13 2.76 -11.44
N HIS A 148 -13.85 2.47 -11.72
CA HIS A 148 -13.07 1.38 -11.12
C HIS A 148 -11.85 1.91 -10.37
N GLN A 149 -11.98 3.08 -9.72
CA GLN A 149 -10.90 3.66 -8.91
C GLN A 149 -11.44 4.05 -7.54
N GLY A 150 -10.56 3.98 -6.52
CA GLY A 150 -10.89 4.32 -5.15
C GLY A 150 -11.64 3.24 -4.38
N PRO A 151 -12.19 3.59 -3.20
CA PRO A 151 -12.87 2.66 -2.32
C PRO A 151 -14.27 2.32 -2.82
N LYS A 152 -14.64 1.04 -2.67
CA LYS A 152 -16.00 0.52 -2.88
C LYS A 152 -16.39 -0.37 -1.72
N ARG A 153 -17.60 -0.18 -1.21
CA ARG A 153 -18.17 -0.98 -0.12
C ARG A 153 -19.35 -1.80 -0.64
N ASP A 154 -19.26 -3.10 -0.52
CA ASP A 154 -20.33 -4.05 -0.71
C ASP A 154 -20.72 -4.70 0.63
N VAL A 155 -21.80 -5.46 0.66
CA VAL A 155 -22.29 -6.12 1.87
C VAL A 155 -21.27 -7.11 2.45
N ASP A 156 -20.63 -7.88 1.57
CA ASP A 156 -19.75 -8.98 1.95
C ASP A 156 -18.26 -8.69 1.72
N ARG A 157 -17.90 -7.56 1.13
CA ARG A 157 -16.49 -7.19 0.90
C ARG A 157 -16.33 -5.69 0.76
N CYS A 158 -15.15 -5.22 1.07
CA CYS A 158 -14.73 -3.87 0.73
C CYS A 158 -13.56 -3.96 -0.24
N THR A 159 -13.60 -3.19 -1.32
CA THR A 159 -12.58 -3.24 -2.38
C THR A 159 -12.01 -1.85 -2.62
N PHE A 160 -10.71 -1.74 -2.71
CA PHE A 160 -10.01 -0.51 -3.04
C PHE A 160 -9.22 -0.71 -4.34
N TYR A 161 -9.52 0.07 -5.36
CA TYR A 161 -8.86 0.02 -6.66
C TYR A 161 -7.84 1.16 -6.78
N ILE A 162 -6.61 0.81 -7.14
CA ILE A 162 -5.51 1.75 -7.37
C ILE A 162 -4.82 1.37 -8.70
N GLY A 163 -5.22 2.02 -9.79
CA GLY A 163 -4.75 1.62 -11.12
C GLY A 163 -5.14 0.18 -11.42
N ASP A 164 -4.15 -0.64 -11.76
CA ASP A 164 -4.32 -2.07 -12.01
C ASP A 164 -4.26 -2.92 -10.72
N SER A 165 -3.98 -2.29 -9.59
CA SER A 165 -3.90 -2.95 -8.29
C SER A 165 -5.25 -2.96 -7.59
N VAL A 166 -5.48 -3.99 -6.77
CA VAL A 166 -6.69 -4.14 -5.98
C VAL A 166 -6.38 -4.61 -4.56
N ILE A 167 -7.02 -3.97 -3.59
CA ILE A 167 -7.02 -4.39 -2.19
C ILE A 167 -8.42 -4.82 -1.84
N MET A 168 -8.60 -6.03 -1.33
CA MET A 168 -9.88 -6.60 -0.94
C MET A 168 -9.88 -6.93 0.54
N ALA A 169 -10.79 -6.32 1.31
CA ALA A 169 -11.08 -6.72 2.68
C ALA A 169 -12.32 -7.62 2.67
N ILE A 170 -12.16 -8.86 3.09
CA ILE A 170 -13.18 -9.90 3.02
C ILE A 170 -13.35 -10.59 4.38
N PRO A 171 -14.55 -11.10 4.68
CA PRO A 171 -14.72 -11.99 5.81
C PRO A 171 -14.00 -13.31 5.54
N LEU A 172 -13.31 -13.82 6.55
CA LEU A 172 -12.66 -15.12 6.44
C LEU A 172 -13.69 -16.23 6.25
N GLY A 173 -14.77 -16.21 7.03
CA GLY A 173 -15.86 -17.18 6.95
C GLY A 173 -15.37 -18.62 7.09
N ASP A 174 -15.87 -19.49 6.20
CA ASP A 174 -15.45 -20.87 6.06
C ASP A 174 -14.33 -21.10 5.02
N GLY A 175 -13.69 -20.02 4.55
CA GLY A 175 -12.64 -20.07 3.53
C GLY A 175 -13.16 -20.21 2.07
N THR A 176 -14.44 -20.52 1.85
CA THR A 176 -14.98 -20.76 0.50
C THR A 176 -14.92 -19.52 -0.39
N LYS A 177 -15.10 -18.33 0.18
CA LYS A 177 -15.03 -17.05 -0.53
C LYS A 177 -13.62 -16.64 -0.95
N ILE A 178 -12.60 -17.24 -0.34
CA ILE A 178 -11.19 -16.96 -0.61
C ILE A 178 -10.66 -17.92 -1.67
N ARG A 179 -11.24 -19.12 -1.77
CA ARG A 179 -10.89 -20.08 -2.82
C ARG A 179 -11.05 -19.44 -4.19
N GLY A 180 -10.02 -19.48 -4.99
CA GLY A 180 -10.01 -18.91 -6.35
C GLY A 180 -9.61 -17.43 -6.42
N LEU A 181 -9.40 -16.73 -5.31
CA LEU A 181 -8.78 -15.40 -5.32
C LEU A 181 -7.27 -15.58 -5.49
N ARG A 182 -6.76 -15.20 -6.64
CA ARG A 182 -5.30 -15.12 -6.85
C ARG A 182 -4.78 -13.83 -6.21
N ALA A 183 -4.21 -13.94 -5.01
CA ALA A 183 -3.59 -12.84 -4.29
C ALA A 183 -2.06 -12.92 -4.41
N ASN A 184 -1.41 -11.75 -4.55
CA ASN A 184 0.05 -11.64 -4.44
C ASN A 184 0.47 -11.40 -2.99
N TYR A 185 -0.42 -10.78 -2.20
CA TYR A 185 -0.18 -10.43 -0.80
C TYR A 185 -1.41 -10.75 0.03
N ILE A 186 -1.19 -11.34 1.19
CA ILE A 186 -2.23 -11.62 2.18
C ILE A 186 -1.86 -10.90 3.48
N ILE A 187 -2.78 -10.11 4.01
CA ILE A 187 -2.65 -9.45 5.31
C ILE A 187 -3.67 -10.10 6.25
N ALA A 188 -3.18 -10.88 7.20
CA ALA A 188 -4.01 -11.52 8.21
C ALA A 188 -3.91 -10.73 9.53
N ASP A 189 -4.97 -9.98 9.86
CA ASP A 189 -5.07 -9.27 11.13
C ASP A 189 -5.61 -10.19 12.22
N GLU A 190 -5.04 -10.09 13.42
CA GLU A 190 -5.32 -10.99 14.56
C GLU A 190 -5.19 -12.48 14.20
N PHE A 191 -4.11 -12.83 13.52
CA PHE A 191 -3.84 -14.18 13.01
C PHE A 191 -4.04 -15.31 14.03
N ALA A 192 -3.72 -15.08 15.30
CA ALA A 192 -3.91 -16.05 16.37
C ALA A 192 -5.39 -16.48 16.59
N SER A 193 -6.33 -15.68 16.10
CA SER A 193 -7.77 -15.96 16.17
C SER A 193 -8.33 -16.65 14.92
N ILE A 194 -7.48 -16.91 13.92
CA ILE A 194 -7.85 -17.58 12.67
C ILE A 194 -7.75 -19.10 12.86
N PRO A 195 -8.82 -19.86 12.60
CA PRO A 195 -8.77 -21.34 12.66
C PRO A 195 -7.75 -21.90 11.68
N THR A 196 -6.96 -22.89 12.11
CA THR A 196 -5.90 -23.51 11.29
C THR A 196 -6.43 -24.05 9.96
N GLU A 197 -7.59 -24.72 9.99
CA GLU A 197 -8.23 -25.27 8.79
C GLU A 197 -8.53 -24.22 7.72
N VAL A 198 -8.90 -23.01 8.16
CA VAL A 198 -9.19 -21.88 7.26
C VAL A 198 -7.89 -21.32 6.70
N TYR A 199 -6.85 -21.22 7.53
CA TYR A 199 -5.53 -20.79 7.09
C TYR A 199 -4.94 -21.72 6.03
N GLU A 200 -4.96 -23.02 6.24
CA GLU A 200 -4.49 -24.01 5.26
C GLU A 200 -5.24 -23.91 3.93
N THR A 201 -6.53 -23.58 3.96
CA THR A 201 -7.35 -23.39 2.76
C THR A 201 -7.00 -22.10 1.99
N VAL A 202 -6.49 -21.09 2.66
CA VAL A 202 -6.22 -19.76 2.08
C VAL A 202 -4.81 -19.65 1.54
N VAL A 203 -3.84 -20.37 2.09
CA VAL A 203 -2.41 -20.24 1.80
C VAL A 203 -1.91 -21.32 0.83
N GLN A 204 -2.65 -22.38 0.62
CA GLN A 204 -2.38 -23.37 -0.44
C GLN A 204 -2.92 -22.90 -1.80
#